data_55b7bdd16cb6448d2df4d9378fc7b6da
#
_entry.id   55b7bdd16cb6448d2df4d9378fc7b6da
#
_cell.length_a   1.000
_cell.length_b   1.000
_cell.length_c   1.000
_cell.angle_alpha   90.00
_cell.angle_beta   90.00
_cell.angle_gamma   90.00
#
_symmetry.space_group_name_H-M   'P 1'
#
loop_
_entity.id
_entity.type
_entity.pdbx_description
1 polymer ?
#
loop_
_entity_poly.entity_id
_entity_poly.type
_entity_poly.pdbx_seq_one_letter_code
_entity_poly.pdbx_strand_id
1 'polypeptide(L)'
;IAQAVAAAGDGATIEVADGTYREGEVMVNKSVTIRAAAGAKPVLSGAEVPANWTAGADGTWSTSSDMVRFCTVCTTNPDPSVEGMAAHPEQVFVDGAPLTQVGSRAEVGAGTFYVEDPDPVTLVSAGNNRAGYNAKPHRGAGYVIGVDPGRHTVEVVQHSRALTLIGDSTTLDGLTVEKYSPVQQWDYSDPEIGTSTGGVMVFASGKGLQITNSTFRYSSAGTALGVSDATNATVSGNRFTDNGGVGTGINKSSSVAVERNYWSGNNSEGFNTASCGGYCTIADMKVTHSEAVRYAYNTVDYSASATDHATPASWQTNRQSGIWFDEGVINSQILASQFINVPTAIFNEVSSSNMIASNVVQGAGTGILVAGSDHTQVWNNTISHALTSIRVYEDTRSNGCNSRSADGTCAVTENWSKGKGLSWDTVDTTIYNNILSSEEMPSDGDLWRYSAMLQITGDANTDGSSALYANEMVTGIDYNVYYRQPTSNPSTTVLWQYGSDRATQSVNASSLSDFTSSPNVTVTGRDANGLDLQGARDSNPIVVREPADPTAWGDYDLRAADGGPADGTGAPLPQDVAGALGLSA
;
A
#
# COMPACT_ATOMS: atom_id res chain seq x y z
N ILE A 1 -16.92 -13.47 -21.78
CA ILE A 1 -17.47 -12.28 -21.11
C ILE A 1 -17.66 -11.16 -22.13
N ALA A 2 -16.68 -10.88 -22.99
CA ALA A 2 -16.74 -9.80 -23.99
C ALA A 2 -18.01 -9.85 -24.87
N GLN A 3 -18.37 -11.03 -25.40
CA GLN A 3 -19.57 -11.19 -26.22
C GLN A 3 -20.86 -10.86 -25.45
N ALA A 4 -20.94 -11.25 -24.18
CA ALA A 4 -22.09 -10.96 -23.33
C ALA A 4 -22.21 -9.46 -23.05
N VAL A 5 -21.09 -8.79 -22.75
CA VAL A 5 -21.03 -7.33 -22.58
C VAL A 5 -21.45 -6.61 -23.86
N ALA A 6 -20.97 -7.06 -25.02
CA ALA A 6 -21.34 -6.45 -26.32
C ALA A 6 -22.86 -6.55 -26.57
N ALA A 7 -23.47 -7.68 -26.24
CA ALA A 7 -24.90 -7.95 -26.44
C ALA A 7 -25.83 -7.29 -25.39
N ALA A 8 -25.29 -6.97 -24.21
CA ALA A 8 -26.07 -6.42 -23.10
C ALA A 8 -26.51 -4.98 -23.36
N GLY A 9 -27.71 -4.63 -22.93
CA GLY A 9 -28.18 -3.25 -22.81
C GLY A 9 -27.92 -2.68 -21.41
N ASP A 10 -28.13 -1.38 -21.23
CA ASP A 10 -28.05 -0.75 -19.91
C ASP A 10 -29.04 -1.41 -18.92
N GLY A 11 -28.59 -1.57 -17.69
CA GLY A 11 -29.33 -2.26 -16.63
C GLY A 11 -29.31 -3.79 -16.71
N ALA A 12 -28.63 -4.37 -17.69
CA ALA A 12 -28.58 -5.82 -17.83
C ALA A 12 -27.67 -6.46 -16.75
N THR A 13 -28.02 -7.70 -16.38
CA THR A 13 -27.19 -8.56 -15.55
C THR A 13 -26.58 -9.67 -16.40
N ILE A 14 -25.28 -9.82 -16.36
CA ILE A 14 -24.50 -10.87 -16.98
C ILE A 14 -24.07 -11.84 -15.88
N GLU A 15 -24.67 -13.03 -15.86
CA GLU A 15 -24.29 -14.11 -14.95
C GLU A 15 -23.16 -14.93 -15.58
N VAL A 16 -22.03 -15.00 -14.91
CA VAL A 16 -20.84 -15.72 -15.37
C VAL A 16 -20.79 -17.09 -14.71
N ALA A 17 -20.88 -18.15 -15.51
CA ALA A 17 -20.79 -19.52 -15.03
C ALA A 17 -19.37 -19.93 -14.62
N ASP A 18 -19.21 -21.09 -13.99
CA ASP A 18 -17.92 -21.69 -13.73
C ASP A 18 -17.08 -21.82 -15.01
N GLY A 19 -15.81 -21.55 -14.90
CA GLY A 19 -14.85 -21.70 -15.99
C GLY A 19 -13.74 -20.64 -15.96
N THR A 20 -12.72 -20.91 -16.76
CA THR A 20 -11.64 -19.94 -17.03
C THR A 20 -11.87 -19.28 -18.38
N TYR A 21 -12.10 -17.99 -18.34
CA TYR A 21 -12.31 -17.13 -19.51
C TYR A 21 -10.99 -16.46 -19.86
N ARG A 22 -10.36 -16.92 -20.95
CA ARG A 22 -9.09 -16.37 -21.43
C ARG A 22 -9.39 -15.29 -22.45
N GLU A 23 -9.38 -14.07 -21.97
CA GLU A 23 -9.79 -12.90 -22.76
C GLU A 23 -8.82 -11.75 -22.51
N GLY A 24 -8.57 -10.95 -23.54
CA GLY A 24 -7.94 -9.64 -23.41
C GLY A 24 -8.90 -8.62 -22.83
N GLU A 25 -8.58 -7.33 -23.01
CA GLU A 25 -9.36 -6.26 -22.45
C GLU A 25 -10.83 -6.27 -22.89
N VAL A 26 -11.72 -6.26 -21.89
CA VAL A 26 -13.17 -6.10 -22.11
C VAL A 26 -13.56 -4.69 -21.67
N MET A 27 -13.97 -3.88 -22.65
CA MET A 27 -14.50 -2.54 -22.43
C MET A 27 -15.96 -2.59 -22.00
N VAL A 28 -16.25 -2.02 -20.83
CA VAL A 28 -17.61 -1.93 -20.25
C VAL A 28 -17.98 -0.45 -20.13
N ASN A 29 -18.59 0.09 -21.15
CA ASN A 29 -19.03 1.49 -21.24
C ASN A 29 -20.55 1.66 -21.01
N LYS A 30 -21.16 0.69 -20.35
CA LYS A 30 -22.60 0.60 -20.09
C LYS A 30 -22.85 0.39 -18.60
N SER A 31 -24.04 0.74 -18.15
CA SER A 31 -24.53 0.41 -16.81
C SER A 31 -24.95 -1.07 -16.75
N VAL A 32 -24.03 -1.98 -16.41
CA VAL A 32 -24.31 -3.42 -16.34
C VAL A 32 -23.78 -4.02 -15.05
N THR A 33 -24.42 -5.11 -14.63
CA THR A 33 -23.91 -5.98 -13.56
C THR A 33 -23.25 -7.21 -14.17
N ILE A 34 -21.97 -7.42 -13.90
CA ILE A 34 -21.23 -8.64 -14.24
C ILE A 34 -21.00 -9.38 -12.92
N ARG A 35 -21.63 -10.53 -12.75
CA ARG A 35 -21.53 -11.29 -11.50
C ARG A 35 -21.35 -12.78 -11.72
N ALA A 36 -20.73 -13.45 -10.75
CA ALA A 36 -20.71 -14.89 -10.72
C ALA A 36 -22.16 -15.45 -10.62
N ALA A 37 -22.46 -16.50 -11.35
CA ALA A 37 -23.69 -17.25 -11.14
C ALA A 37 -23.67 -17.89 -9.74
N ALA A 38 -24.85 -18.20 -9.21
CA ALA A 38 -24.98 -18.75 -7.86
C ALA A 38 -24.12 -20.01 -7.67
N GLY A 39 -23.17 -19.96 -6.75
CA GLY A 39 -22.22 -21.05 -6.45
C GLY A 39 -21.05 -21.19 -7.44
N ALA A 40 -21.02 -20.41 -8.50
CA ALA A 40 -19.93 -20.43 -9.48
C ALA A 40 -18.70 -19.64 -8.99
N LYS A 41 -17.54 -20.01 -9.54
CA LYS A 41 -16.24 -19.36 -9.29
C LYS A 41 -15.53 -19.04 -10.62
N PRO A 42 -16.08 -18.12 -11.41
CA PRO A 42 -15.51 -17.77 -12.70
C PRO A 42 -14.14 -17.09 -12.55
N VAL A 43 -13.23 -17.44 -13.45
CA VAL A 43 -11.89 -16.87 -13.53
C VAL A 43 -11.73 -16.16 -14.86
N LEU A 44 -11.43 -14.87 -14.84
CA LEU A 44 -10.99 -14.11 -16.01
C LEU A 44 -9.45 -14.07 -15.98
N SER A 45 -8.82 -14.65 -17.00
CA SER A 45 -7.37 -14.85 -17.05
C SER A 45 -6.75 -14.22 -18.30
N GLY A 46 -5.66 -13.50 -18.11
CA GLY A 46 -4.83 -12.95 -19.20
C GLY A 46 -3.80 -13.91 -19.74
N ALA A 47 -3.74 -15.12 -19.21
CA ALA A 47 -2.80 -16.14 -19.65
C ALA A 47 -3.46 -17.10 -20.64
N GLU A 48 -2.71 -17.50 -21.67
CA GLU A 48 -3.07 -18.52 -22.64
C GLU A 48 -2.37 -19.85 -22.31
N VAL A 49 -2.90 -20.96 -22.81
CA VAL A 49 -2.26 -22.29 -22.75
C VAL A 49 -1.69 -22.57 -24.14
N PRO A 50 -0.39 -22.37 -24.40
CA PRO A 50 0.19 -22.63 -25.70
C PRO A 50 0.08 -24.10 -26.09
N ALA A 51 -0.45 -24.38 -27.28
CA ALA A 51 -0.65 -25.75 -27.75
C ALA A 51 0.64 -26.39 -28.32
N ASN A 52 1.57 -25.57 -28.82
CA ASN A 52 2.73 -26.03 -29.53
C ASN A 52 4.01 -25.71 -28.76
N TRP A 53 4.66 -26.76 -28.27
CA TRP A 53 5.96 -26.71 -27.64
C TRP A 53 6.98 -27.54 -28.38
N THR A 54 8.19 -27.03 -28.52
CA THR A 54 9.32 -27.72 -29.14
C THR A 54 10.34 -28.11 -28.09
N ALA A 55 10.66 -29.39 -28.00
CA ALA A 55 11.70 -29.88 -27.12
C ALA A 55 13.07 -29.47 -27.62
N GLY A 56 13.89 -28.88 -26.76
CA GLY A 56 15.30 -28.58 -27.00
C GLY A 56 16.21 -29.77 -26.65
N ALA A 57 17.36 -29.80 -27.27
CA ALA A 57 18.40 -30.81 -26.96
C ALA A 57 19.00 -30.62 -25.56
N ASP A 58 18.82 -29.47 -24.96
CA ASP A 58 19.25 -29.07 -23.63
C ASP A 58 18.25 -29.44 -22.53
N GLY A 59 17.16 -30.14 -22.89
CA GLY A 59 16.11 -30.53 -21.95
C GLY A 59 15.07 -29.45 -21.68
N THR A 60 15.16 -28.30 -22.32
CA THR A 60 14.15 -27.23 -22.24
C THR A 60 13.05 -27.42 -23.29
N TRP A 61 11.97 -26.65 -23.12
CA TRP A 61 10.85 -26.59 -24.06
C TRP A 61 10.57 -25.13 -24.42
N SER A 62 10.34 -24.84 -25.69
CA SER A 62 10.09 -23.50 -26.19
C SER A 62 8.75 -23.39 -26.89
N THR A 63 8.06 -22.27 -26.75
CA THR A 63 6.88 -21.93 -27.58
C THR A 63 7.30 -21.51 -28.96
N SER A 64 6.34 -21.31 -29.87
CA SER A 64 6.55 -20.55 -31.13
C SER A 64 6.95 -19.10 -30.82
N SER A 65 7.66 -18.47 -31.76
CA SER A 65 8.12 -17.07 -31.65
C SER A 65 7.04 -16.08 -32.11
N ASP A 66 5.83 -16.18 -31.56
CA ASP A 66 4.70 -15.30 -31.88
C ASP A 66 3.97 -14.80 -30.59
N MET A 67 4.54 -15.13 -29.43
CA MET A 67 4.01 -14.70 -28.13
C MET A 67 4.29 -13.21 -27.88
N VAL A 68 3.52 -12.64 -26.95
CA VAL A 68 3.72 -11.24 -26.54
C VAL A 68 4.90 -11.15 -25.59
N ARG A 69 5.79 -10.20 -25.85
CA ARG A 69 6.69 -9.61 -24.87
C ARG A 69 6.15 -8.27 -24.43
N PHE A 70 6.05 -8.05 -23.14
CA PHE A 70 5.44 -6.83 -22.60
C PHE A 70 6.42 -5.66 -22.51
N CYS A 71 7.72 -5.91 -22.43
CA CYS A 71 8.66 -4.80 -22.43
C CYS A 71 9.92 -5.07 -23.25
N THR A 72 10.22 -4.17 -24.18
CA THR A 72 11.54 -4.00 -24.82
C THR A 72 12.32 -2.83 -24.20
N VAL A 73 11.62 -1.88 -23.57
CA VAL A 73 12.22 -0.89 -22.68
C VAL A 73 11.69 -1.20 -21.29
N CYS A 74 12.48 -1.88 -20.47
CA CYS A 74 12.06 -2.37 -19.17
C CYS A 74 12.72 -1.58 -18.05
N THR A 75 11.97 -1.28 -17.01
CA THR A 75 12.55 -0.84 -15.74
C THR A 75 13.10 -2.05 -14.99
N THR A 76 14.26 -1.88 -14.38
CA THR A 76 14.89 -2.92 -13.57
C THR A 76 14.76 -2.62 -12.10
N ASN A 77 14.77 -3.65 -11.28
CA ASN A 77 15.03 -3.52 -9.87
C ASN A 77 16.56 -3.60 -9.66
N PRO A 78 17.25 -2.50 -9.33
CA PRO A 78 18.69 -2.49 -9.18
C PRO A 78 19.18 -3.07 -7.84
N ASP A 79 18.29 -3.50 -6.96
CA ASP A 79 18.67 -4.14 -5.70
C ASP A 79 19.30 -5.51 -5.96
N PRO A 80 20.55 -5.75 -5.55
CA PRO A 80 21.21 -7.02 -5.77
C PRO A 80 20.61 -8.19 -4.96
N SER A 81 19.79 -7.91 -3.94
CA SER A 81 19.05 -8.93 -3.20
C SER A 81 17.81 -9.44 -3.95
N VAL A 82 17.40 -8.73 -5.00
CA VAL A 82 16.30 -9.10 -5.89
C VAL A 82 16.90 -9.54 -7.22
N GLU A 83 16.36 -10.58 -7.82
CA GLU A 83 16.85 -11.09 -9.10
C GLU A 83 16.80 -10.02 -10.19
N GLY A 84 17.81 -10.00 -11.07
CA GLY A 84 17.95 -8.97 -12.11
C GLY A 84 16.77 -8.91 -13.09
N MET A 85 15.96 -9.95 -13.17
CA MET A 85 14.74 -10.02 -13.99
C MET A 85 13.45 -9.77 -13.20
N ALA A 86 13.53 -9.54 -11.88
CA ALA A 86 12.36 -9.44 -11.02
C ALA A 86 11.38 -8.33 -11.41
N ALA A 87 11.84 -7.24 -11.99
CA ALA A 87 10.97 -6.15 -12.42
C ALA A 87 10.41 -6.29 -13.85
N HIS A 88 10.63 -7.42 -14.51
CA HIS A 88 10.08 -7.68 -15.84
C HIS A 88 8.64 -8.16 -15.77
N PRO A 89 7.76 -7.67 -16.65
CA PRO A 89 6.33 -7.95 -16.53
C PRO A 89 5.86 -9.27 -17.13
N GLU A 90 6.74 -10.04 -17.77
CA GLU A 90 6.40 -11.34 -18.32
C GLU A 90 6.12 -12.35 -17.19
N GLN A 91 5.12 -13.22 -17.38
CA GLN A 91 4.77 -14.24 -16.42
C GLN A 91 4.48 -15.58 -17.09
N VAL A 92 4.95 -16.66 -16.47
CA VAL A 92 4.63 -18.05 -16.82
C VAL A 92 4.20 -18.78 -15.56
N PHE A 93 3.19 -19.62 -15.69
CA PHE A 93 2.68 -20.45 -14.60
C PHE A 93 2.72 -21.93 -15.01
N VAL A 94 3.11 -22.80 -14.08
CA VAL A 94 3.04 -24.25 -14.22
C VAL A 94 2.14 -24.80 -13.12
N ASP A 95 1.08 -25.48 -13.52
CA ASP A 95 0.05 -26.02 -12.60
C ASP A 95 -0.47 -24.94 -11.62
N GLY A 96 -0.58 -23.70 -12.11
CA GLY A 96 -1.06 -22.55 -11.36
C GLY A 96 -0.01 -21.82 -10.51
N ALA A 97 1.21 -22.36 -10.35
CA ALA A 97 2.31 -21.72 -9.64
C ALA A 97 3.15 -20.84 -10.58
N PRO A 98 3.52 -19.60 -10.18
CA PRO A 98 4.36 -18.73 -10.99
C PRO A 98 5.80 -19.28 -11.07
N LEU A 99 6.44 -19.10 -12.24
CA LEU A 99 7.87 -19.32 -12.43
C LEU A 99 8.64 -18.01 -12.33
N THR A 100 9.90 -18.10 -11.91
CA THR A 100 10.82 -16.96 -11.89
C THR A 100 11.44 -16.73 -13.27
N GLN A 101 11.43 -15.50 -13.78
CA GLN A 101 12.13 -15.15 -15.01
C GLN A 101 13.64 -15.11 -14.79
N VAL A 102 14.41 -15.69 -15.72
CA VAL A 102 15.88 -15.67 -15.71
C VAL A 102 16.45 -14.95 -16.93
N GLY A 103 17.71 -14.53 -16.83
CA GLY A 103 18.37 -13.70 -17.83
C GLY A 103 18.88 -14.46 -19.05
N SER A 104 18.97 -15.80 -19.00
CA SER A 104 19.45 -16.62 -20.10
C SER A 104 18.81 -18.01 -20.12
N ARG A 105 18.81 -18.63 -21.32
CA ARG A 105 18.31 -19.99 -21.50
C ARG A 105 19.07 -21.02 -20.66
N ALA A 106 20.35 -20.78 -20.41
CA ALA A 106 21.20 -21.70 -19.64
C ALA A 106 20.79 -21.79 -18.16
N GLU A 107 20.05 -20.81 -17.64
CA GLU A 107 19.57 -20.74 -16.26
C GLU A 107 18.16 -21.35 -16.10
N VAL A 108 17.56 -21.83 -17.19
CA VAL A 108 16.22 -22.41 -17.17
C VAL A 108 16.21 -23.76 -16.46
N GLY A 109 15.37 -23.88 -15.44
CA GLY A 109 15.10 -25.09 -14.67
C GLY A 109 13.60 -25.28 -14.40
N ALA A 110 13.26 -26.21 -13.53
CA ALA A 110 11.86 -26.54 -13.26
C ALA A 110 11.03 -25.38 -12.68
N GLY A 111 11.69 -24.45 -11.95
CA GLY A 111 11.03 -23.28 -11.33
C GLY A 111 11.26 -21.97 -12.06
N THR A 112 11.89 -21.99 -13.25
CA THR A 112 12.30 -20.77 -13.95
C THR A 112 11.89 -20.80 -15.43
N PHE A 113 11.82 -19.61 -16.05
CA PHE A 113 11.58 -19.45 -17.47
C PHE A 113 12.47 -18.35 -18.05
N TYR A 114 12.68 -18.40 -19.37
CA TYR A 114 13.41 -17.39 -20.12
C TYR A 114 12.58 -16.91 -21.31
N VAL A 115 12.73 -15.66 -21.69
CA VAL A 115 12.07 -15.07 -22.86
C VAL A 115 13.10 -14.91 -23.97
N GLU A 116 12.96 -15.67 -25.04
CA GLU A 116 13.75 -15.54 -26.28
C GLU A 116 13.10 -14.48 -27.17
N ASP A 117 13.85 -13.43 -27.46
CA ASP A 117 13.37 -12.33 -28.29
C ASP A 117 14.54 -11.79 -29.13
N PRO A 118 14.38 -11.68 -30.45
CA PRO A 118 15.42 -11.10 -31.31
C PRO A 118 15.59 -9.58 -31.04
N ASP A 119 14.59 -8.90 -30.49
CA ASP A 119 14.68 -7.49 -30.21
C ASP A 119 15.43 -7.23 -28.89
N PRO A 120 16.43 -6.33 -28.92
CA PRO A 120 17.19 -6.03 -27.72
C PRO A 120 16.35 -5.35 -26.67
N VAL A 121 16.59 -5.73 -25.42
CA VAL A 121 15.97 -5.04 -24.26
C VAL A 121 16.83 -3.84 -23.87
N THR A 122 16.19 -2.69 -23.73
CA THR A 122 16.79 -1.51 -23.12
C THR A 122 16.39 -1.45 -21.65
N LEU A 123 17.37 -1.57 -20.76
CA LEU A 123 17.13 -1.45 -19.33
C LEU A 123 17.24 0.02 -18.91
N VAL A 124 16.25 0.49 -18.15
CA VAL A 124 16.23 1.84 -17.60
C VAL A 124 16.08 1.77 -16.08
N SER A 125 16.68 2.72 -15.37
CA SER A 125 16.53 2.78 -13.90
C SER A 125 15.07 2.89 -13.52
N ALA A 126 14.66 2.11 -12.55
CA ALA A 126 13.31 2.18 -12.01
C ALA A 126 13.02 3.55 -11.36
N GLY A 127 14.02 4.18 -10.76
CA GLY A 127 13.80 5.36 -9.93
C GLY A 127 12.77 5.04 -8.85
N ASN A 128 11.71 5.86 -8.74
CA ASN A 128 10.54 5.55 -7.93
C ASN A 128 9.43 4.82 -8.71
N ASN A 129 9.73 4.33 -9.90
CA ASN A 129 8.81 3.64 -10.79
C ASN A 129 8.86 2.12 -10.56
N ARG A 130 7.81 1.46 -11.03
CA ARG A 130 7.63 0.02 -10.94
C ARG A 130 8.00 -0.67 -12.25
N ALA A 131 8.08 -1.98 -12.23
CA ALA A 131 8.27 -2.80 -13.42
C ALA A 131 7.24 -2.44 -14.51
N GLY A 132 7.64 -2.56 -15.75
CA GLY A 132 6.80 -2.24 -16.90
C GLY A 132 6.57 -0.76 -17.17
N TYR A 133 7.13 0.12 -16.36
CA TYR A 133 7.08 1.55 -16.60
C TYR A 133 7.88 1.92 -17.85
N ASN A 134 7.31 2.64 -18.80
CA ASN A 134 7.84 2.84 -20.15
C ASN A 134 7.97 1.57 -21.01
N ALA A 135 7.26 0.52 -20.66
CA ALA A 135 7.28 -0.70 -21.45
C ALA A 135 6.74 -0.49 -22.87
N LYS A 136 7.32 -1.26 -23.81
CA LYS A 136 6.89 -1.28 -25.22
C LYS A 136 6.55 -2.70 -25.61
N PRO A 137 5.27 -3.11 -25.49
CA PRO A 137 4.84 -4.45 -25.87
C PRO A 137 4.99 -4.69 -27.37
N HIS A 138 5.36 -5.92 -27.75
CA HIS A 138 5.34 -6.40 -29.13
C HIS A 138 5.12 -7.91 -29.20
N ARG A 139 4.82 -8.42 -30.38
CA ARG A 139 4.79 -9.87 -30.67
C ARG A 139 6.07 -10.29 -31.35
N GLY A 140 6.51 -11.51 -31.10
CA GLY A 140 7.72 -12.08 -31.71
C GLY A 140 8.59 -12.84 -30.73
N ALA A 141 8.20 -12.88 -29.44
CA ALA A 141 8.93 -13.60 -28.42
C ALA A 141 8.56 -15.09 -28.33
N GLY A 142 9.53 -15.91 -27.92
CA GLY A 142 9.34 -17.28 -27.48
C GLY A 142 9.55 -17.42 -25.98
N TYR A 143 8.83 -18.31 -25.34
CA TYR A 143 9.00 -18.59 -23.92
C TYR A 143 9.62 -19.96 -23.73
N VAL A 144 10.64 -20.06 -22.90
CA VAL A 144 11.43 -21.27 -22.65
C VAL A 144 11.23 -21.70 -21.21
N ILE A 145 10.89 -22.97 -21.00
CA ILE A 145 10.66 -23.58 -19.68
C ILE A 145 11.47 -24.86 -19.49
N GLY A 146 11.70 -25.27 -18.25
CA GLY A 146 12.46 -26.46 -17.89
C GLY A 146 11.61 -27.68 -17.52
N VAL A 147 10.31 -27.66 -17.80
CA VAL A 147 9.40 -28.80 -17.50
C VAL A 147 8.72 -29.27 -18.78
N ASP A 148 8.34 -30.55 -18.81
CA ASP A 148 7.61 -31.16 -19.95
C ASP A 148 6.15 -30.66 -19.96
N PRO A 149 5.74 -29.82 -20.94
CA PRO A 149 4.38 -29.29 -21.01
C PRO A 149 3.33 -30.38 -21.35
N GLY A 150 3.75 -31.56 -21.76
CA GLY A 150 2.85 -32.71 -21.91
C GLY A 150 2.39 -33.32 -20.61
N ARG A 151 3.01 -32.96 -19.48
CA ARG A 151 2.72 -33.46 -18.14
C ARG A 151 2.17 -32.40 -17.20
N HIS A 152 2.19 -31.15 -17.61
CA HIS A 152 1.83 -29.99 -16.81
C HIS A 152 0.91 -29.04 -17.58
N THR A 153 0.07 -28.33 -16.88
CA THR A 153 -0.65 -27.19 -17.45
C THR A 153 0.27 -25.97 -17.42
N VAL A 154 0.74 -25.54 -18.59
CA VAL A 154 1.61 -24.36 -18.70
C VAL A 154 0.80 -23.21 -19.25
N GLU A 155 0.79 -22.10 -18.53
CA GLU A 155 0.10 -20.87 -18.91
C GLU A 155 1.12 -19.76 -19.11
N VAL A 156 1.00 -19.02 -20.21
CA VAL A 156 1.86 -17.88 -20.56
C VAL A 156 0.98 -16.64 -20.68
N VAL A 157 1.29 -15.60 -19.93
CA VAL A 157 0.50 -14.36 -19.96
C VAL A 157 0.65 -13.70 -21.33
N GLN A 158 -0.48 -13.27 -21.92
CA GLN A 158 -0.55 -12.70 -23.26
C GLN A 158 -1.32 -11.37 -23.30
N HIS A 159 -1.96 -10.98 -22.20
CA HIS A 159 -2.79 -9.78 -22.12
C HIS A 159 -2.35 -8.86 -20.99
N SER A 160 -2.37 -7.55 -21.25
CA SER A 160 -1.97 -6.53 -20.28
C SER A 160 -3.10 -6.09 -19.37
N ARG A 161 -4.34 -6.11 -19.85
CA ARG A 161 -5.52 -5.63 -19.11
C ARG A 161 -6.69 -6.60 -19.24
N ALA A 162 -7.45 -6.70 -18.15
CA ALA A 162 -8.65 -7.54 -18.07
C ALA A 162 -9.92 -6.75 -18.42
N LEU A 163 -10.15 -5.68 -17.69
CA LEU A 163 -11.39 -4.90 -17.75
C LEU A 163 -11.12 -3.41 -17.74
N THR A 164 -11.91 -2.67 -18.50
CA THR A 164 -12.04 -1.22 -18.41
C THR A 164 -13.53 -0.91 -18.17
N LEU A 165 -13.85 -0.54 -16.92
CA LEU A 165 -15.20 -0.27 -16.45
C LEU A 165 -15.42 1.24 -16.42
N ILE A 166 -16.10 1.80 -17.43
CA ILE A 166 -16.35 3.25 -17.56
C ILE A 166 -17.85 3.60 -17.68
N GLY A 167 -18.72 2.62 -17.49
CA GLY A 167 -20.16 2.84 -17.39
C GLY A 167 -20.57 3.23 -15.97
N ASP A 168 -21.43 4.23 -15.83
CA ASP A 168 -22.03 4.57 -14.54
C ASP A 168 -22.81 3.40 -13.95
N SER A 169 -22.79 3.24 -12.63
CA SER A 169 -23.47 2.15 -11.89
C SER A 169 -23.09 0.74 -12.35
N THR A 170 -21.89 0.58 -12.94
CA THR A 170 -21.38 -0.74 -13.29
C THR A 170 -21.03 -1.53 -12.03
N THR A 171 -21.43 -2.80 -12.02
CA THR A 171 -21.12 -3.74 -10.93
C THR A 171 -20.25 -4.88 -11.43
N LEU A 172 -19.16 -5.17 -10.69
CA LEU A 172 -18.35 -6.38 -10.81
C LEU A 172 -18.43 -7.13 -9.48
N ASP A 173 -18.96 -8.36 -9.49
CA ASP A 173 -19.22 -9.10 -8.25
C ASP A 173 -18.85 -10.58 -8.35
N GLY A 174 -18.00 -11.06 -7.45
CA GLY A 174 -17.71 -12.47 -7.26
C GLY A 174 -16.80 -13.14 -8.29
N LEU A 175 -16.01 -12.38 -9.06
CA LEU A 175 -15.08 -12.91 -10.04
C LEU A 175 -13.64 -12.99 -9.50
N THR A 176 -12.88 -13.97 -10.00
CA THR A 176 -11.42 -13.93 -9.93
C THR A 176 -10.89 -13.31 -11.22
N VAL A 177 -10.02 -12.29 -11.10
CA VAL A 177 -9.29 -11.66 -12.21
C VAL A 177 -7.81 -11.86 -11.96
N GLU A 178 -7.11 -12.54 -12.88
CA GLU A 178 -5.74 -12.96 -12.62
C GLU A 178 -4.86 -13.03 -13.87
N LYS A 179 -3.54 -13.02 -13.64
CA LYS A 179 -2.52 -13.33 -14.66
C LYS A 179 -2.58 -12.37 -15.85
N TYR A 180 -2.54 -11.10 -15.56
CA TYR A 180 -2.35 -10.03 -16.56
C TYR A 180 -1.01 -9.33 -16.32
N SER A 181 -0.46 -8.77 -17.39
CA SER A 181 0.79 -8.00 -17.34
C SER A 181 0.54 -6.53 -17.64
N PRO A 182 -0.04 -5.78 -16.68
CA PRO A 182 -0.31 -4.36 -16.87
C PRO A 182 1.01 -3.60 -16.98
N VAL A 183 1.22 -2.96 -18.13
CA VAL A 183 2.40 -2.16 -18.43
C VAL A 183 2.02 -0.70 -18.59
N GLN A 184 2.87 0.18 -18.13
CA GLN A 184 2.66 1.61 -18.23
C GLN A 184 3.50 2.21 -19.35
N GLN A 185 2.85 2.94 -20.24
CA GLN A 185 3.50 3.77 -21.25
C GLN A 185 3.15 5.24 -21.00
N TRP A 186 4.15 6.10 -20.87
CA TRP A 186 3.95 7.52 -20.57
C TRP A 186 3.34 8.31 -21.72
N ASP A 187 3.64 7.91 -22.92
CA ASP A 187 3.21 8.55 -24.17
C ASP A 187 1.99 7.86 -24.80
N TYR A 188 1.45 6.85 -24.13
CA TYR A 188 0.26 6.15 -24.57
C TYR A 188 -0.98 6.70 -23.87
N SER A 189 -1.84 7.34 -24.62
CA SER A 189 -3.22 7.62 -24.21
C SER A 189 -4.12 6.57 -24.85
N ASP A 190 -4.98 5.95 -24.04
CA ASP A 190 -5.99 5.05 -24.55
C ASP A 190 -6.96 5.86 -25.45
N PRO A 191 -7.09 5.50 -26.75
CA PRO A 191 -7.88 6.30 -27.69
C PRO A 191 -9.39 6.30 -27.38
N GLU A 192 -9.88 5.32 -26.60
CA GLU A 192 -11.32 5.24 -26.25
C GLU A 192 -11.64 6.03 -24.99
N ILE A 193 -10.73 6.13 -24.03
CA ILE A 193 -10.94 6.84 -22.76
C ILE A 193 -10.31 8.22 -22.74
N GLY A 194 -9.43 8.52 -23.68
CA GLY A 194 -8.76 9.83 -23.78
C GLY A 194 -7.77 10.17 -22.67
N THR A 195 -7.49 9.21 -21.77
CA THR A 195 -6.55 9.35 -20.66
C THR A 195 -5.59 8.17 -20.61
N SER A 196 -4.39 8.39 -20.10
CA SER A 196 -3.50 7.27 -19.76
C SER A 196 -4.09 6.52 -18.56
N THR A 197 -4.51 5.27 -18.77
CA THR A 197 -5.05 4.42 -17.70
C THR A 197 -3.96 3.80 -16.82
N GLY A 198 -2.69 4.10 -17.12
CA GLY A 198 -1.54 3.56 -16.41
C GLY A 198 -1.41 2.03 -16.52
N GLY A 199 -0.48 1.48 -15.80
CA GLY A 199 -0.28 0.03 -15.67
C GLY A 199 -1.26 -0.58 -14.68
N VAL A 200 -2.52 -0.79 -15.07
CA VAL A 200 -3.56 -1.39 -14.22
C VAL A 200 -4.19 -2.62 -14.89
N MET A 201 -4.41 -3.67 -14.09
CA MET A 201 -5.07 -4.89 -14.56
C MET A 201 -6.57 -4.67 -14.78
N VAL A 202 -7.22 -3.97 -13.86
CA VAL A 202 -8.62 -3.53 -13.96
C VAL A 202 -8.68 -2.04 -13.76
N PHE A 203 -9.16 -1.30 -14.74
CA PHE A 203 -9.42 0.13 -14.64
C PHE A 203 -10.91 0.37 -14.41
N ALA A 204 -11.24 1.25 -13.48
CA ALA A 204 -12.62 1.60 -13.17
C ALA A 204 -12.76 3.12 -13.04
N SER A 205 -13.74 3.70 -13.74
CA SER A 205 -14.08 5.11 -13.72
C SER A 205 -15.58 5.28 -13.88
N GLY A 206 -16.14 6.30 -13.28
CA GLY A 206 -17.57 6.58 -13.40
C GLY A 206 -18.27 6.75 -12.05
N LYS A 207 -19.58 6.89 -12.09
CA LYS A 207 -20.39 7.18 -10.93
C LYS A 207 -21.14 5.95 -10.42
N GLY A 208 -21.08 5.72 -9.11
CA GLY A 208 -21.85 4.64 -8.47
C GLY A 208 -21.31 3.22 -8.76
N LEU A 209 -20.03 3.09 -9.05
CA LEU A 209 -19.38 1.81 -9.31
C LEU A 209 -19.45 0.89 -8.08
N GLN A 210 -19.65 -0.41 -8.33
CA GLN A 210 -19.65 -1.45 -7.30
C GLN A 210 -18.64 -2.54 -7.70
N ILE A 211 -17.56 -2.70 -6.93
CA ILE A 211 -16.56 -3.75 -7.15
C ILE A 211 -16.52 -4.58 -5.87
N THR A 212 -17.13 -5.75 -5.92
CA THR A 212 -17.45 -6.49 -4.70
C THR A 212 -17.07 -7.98 -4.80
N ASN A 213 -16.73 -8.57 -3.63
CA ASN A 213 -16.53 -10.01 -3.43
C ASN A 213 -15.62 -10.70 -4.46
N SER A 214 -14.71 -9.95 -5.07
CA SER A 214 -13.85 -10.39 -6.16
C SER A 214 -12.41 -10.59 -5.71
N THR A 215 -11.66 -11.41 -6.43
CA THR A 215 -10.23 -11.63 -6.19
C THR A 215 -9.42 -11.07 -7.36
N PHE A 216 -8.41 -10.27 -7.04
CA PHE A 216 -7.47 -9.67 -7.99
C PHE A 216 -6.06 -10.15 -7.63
N ARG A 217 -5.44 -10.95 -8.50
CA ARG A 217 -4.12 -11.52 -8.22
C ARG A 217 -3.26 -11.67 -9.46
N TYR A 218 -1.95 -11.74 -9.25
CA TYR A 218 -0.96 -11.93 -10.32
C TYR A 218 -1.06 -10.85 -11.41
N SER A 219 -1.24 -9.59 -11.02
CA SER A 219 -0.88 -8.48 -11.90
C SER A 219 0.63 -8.33 -11.81
N SER A 220 1.35 -8.45 -12.95
CA SER A 220 2.82 -8.62 -12.90
C SER A 220 3.57 -7.44 -12.31
N ALA A 221 3.24 -6.24 -12.71
CA ALA A 221 4.11 -5.10 -12.42
C ALA A 221 3.36 -3.83 -12.03
N GLY A 222 2.10 -3.74 -12.39
CA GLY A 222 1.28 -2.57 -12.19
C GLY A 222 0.40 -2.65 -10.95
N THR A 223 -0.70 -1.95 -11.01
CA THR A 223 -1.76 -1.96 -10.00
C THR A 223 -2.83 -2.99 -10.38
N ALA A 224 -3.30 -3.80 -9.44
CA ALA A 224 -4.31 -4.79 -9.76
C ALA A 224 -5.68 -4.12 -10.05
N LEU A 225 -6.14 -3.20 -9.20
CA LEU A 225 -7.36 -2.41 -9.42
C LEU A 225 -7.03 -0.91 -9.33
N GLY A 226 -7.27 -0.17 -10.40
CA GLY A 226 -7.21 1.30 -10.43
C GLY A 226 -8.61 1.90 -10.53
N VAL A 227 -8.99 2.73 -9.56
CA VAL A 227 -10.23 3.52 -9.56
C VAL A 227 -9.85 4.97 -9.75
N SER A 228 -10.29 5.59 -10.85
CA SER A 228 -9.94 6.98 -11.17
C SER A 228 -11.14 7.76 -11.65
N ASP A 229 -11.19 9.06 -11.30
CA ASP A 229 -12.28 9.96 -11.67
C ASP A 229 -13.67 9.37 -11.31
N ALA A 230 -13.75 8.64 -10.20
CA ALA A 230 -14.96 7.98 -9.73
C ALA A 230 -15.68 8.79 -8.65
N THR A 231 -17.00 8.66 -8.61
CA THR A 231 -17.83 9.30 -7.58
C THR A 231 -18.83 8.30 -7.01
N ASN A 232 -18.96 8.26 -5.68
CA ASN A 232 -19.86 7.34 -4.96
C ASN A 232 -19.58 5.85 -5.32
N ALA A 233 -18.31 5.46 -5.39
CA ALA A 233 -17.91 4.10 -5.68
C ALA A 233 -17.78 3.26 -4.41
N THR A 234 -18.01 1.95 -4.55
CA THR A 234 -17.82 0.95 -3.48
C THR A 234 -16.83 -0.11 -3.94
N VAL A 235 -15.79 -0.34 -3.14
CA VAL A 235 -14.83 -1.43 -3.28
C VAL A 235 -14.90 -2.25 -1.99
N SER A 236 -15.60 -3.38 -1.99
CA SER A 236 -15.90 -4.08 -0.74
C SER A 236 -15.83 -5.60 -0.83
N GLY A 237 -15.29 -6.24 0.21
CA GLY A 237 -15.22 -7.70 0.30
C GLY A 237 -14.25 -8.34 -0.69
N ASN A 238 -13.34 -7.58 -1.28
CA ASN A 238 -12.39 -8.08 -2.28
C ASN A 238 -11.10 -8.60 -1.64
N ARG A 239 -10.37 -9.41 -2.40
CA ARG A 239 -9.03 -9.89 -2.08
C ARG A 239 -8.05 -9.43 -3.15
N PHE A 240 -6.96 -8.82 -2.72
CA PHE A 240 -5.85 -8.36 -3.56
C PHE A 240 -4.58 -9.10 -3.12
N THR A 241 -4.17 -10.12 -3.87
CA THR A 241 -3.08 -11.00 -3.43
C THR A 241 -2.05 -11.24 -4.52
N ASP A 242 -0.80 -11.37 -4.11
CA ASP A 242 0.31 -11.80 -4.98
C ASP A 242 0.45 -10.93 -6.24
N ASN A 243 0.23 -9.63 -6.13
CA ASN A 243 0.40 -8.69 -7.23
C ASN A 243 1.83 -8.13 -7.23
N GLY A 244 2.42 -7.97 -8.40
CA GLY A 244 3.80 -7.53 -8.55
C GLY A 244 4.09 -6.14 -8.01
N GLY A 245 3.09 -5.27 -8.01
CA GLY A 245 3.18 -3.91 -7.48
C GLY A 245 2.06 -3.61 -6.47
N VAL A 246 1.26 -2.59 -6.74
CA VAL A 246 0.19 -2.08 -5.87
C VAL A 246 -1.08 -2.93 -6.01
N GLY A 247 -1.69 -3.28 -4.89
CA GLY A 247 -2.98 -3.98 -4.91
C GLY A 247 -4.11 -3.09 -5.43
N THR A 248 -4.28 -1.89 -4.87
CA THR A 248 -5.37 -0.98 -5.26
C THR A 248 -4.89 0.46 -5.31
N GLY A 249 -5.26 1.18 -6.36
CA GLY A 249 -5.05 2.62 -6.50
C GLY A 249 -6.36 3.38 -6.61
N ILE A 250 -6.50 4.51 -5.91
CA ILE A 250 -7.61 5.45 -6.09
C ILE A 250 -7.04 6.81 -6.42
N ASN A 251 -7.53 7.44 -7.48
CA ASN A 251 -7.05 8.74 -7.92
C ASN A 251 -8.22 9.62 -8.38
N LYS A 252 -8.16 10.93 -8.09
CA LYS A 252 -9.13 11.94 -8.53
C LYS A 252 -10.59 11.54 -8.31
N SER A 253 -10.86 10.90 -7.18
CA SER A 253 -12.17 10.32 -6.88
C SER A 253 -12.79 10.96 -5.65
N SER A 254 -14.11 10.84 -5.50
CA SER A 254 -14.80 11.36 -4.34
C SER A 254 -15.88 10.42 -3.81
N SER A 255 -16.07 10.40 -2.49
CA SER A 255 -17.06 9.56 -1.81
C SER A 255 -16.89 8.08 -2.16
N VAL A 256 -15.67 7.56 -1.99
CA VAL A 256 -15.35 6.15 -2.25
C VAL A 256 -15.31 5.38 -0.95
N ALA A 257 -16.12 4.33 -0.84
CA ALA A 257 -16.10 3.39 0.27
C ALA A 257 -15.20 2.19 -0.08
N VAL A 258 -14.17 1.95 0.73
CA VAL A 258 -13.25 0.80 0.63
C VAL A 258 -13.37 0.02 1.92
N GLU A 259 -14.12 -1.08 1.89
CA GLU A 259 -14.50 -1.74 3.13
C GLU A 259 -14.38 -3.25 3.07
N ARG A 260 -13.95 -3.88 4.17
CA ARG A 260 -13.89 -5.35 4.31
C ARG A 260 -13.08 -6.04 3.22
N ASN A 261 -12.05 -5.37 2.72
CA ASN A 261 -11.12 -5.96 1.77
C ASN A 261 -9.91 -6.57 2.49
N TYR A 262 -9.21 -7.43 1.78
CA TYR A 262 -8.03 -8.13 2.27
C TYR A 262 -6.88 -7.97 1.27
N TRP A 263 -5.70 -7.55 1.75
CA TRP A 263 -4.47 -7.46 0.98
C TRP A 263 -3.41 -8.38 1.58
N SER A 264 -2.66 -9.10 0.72
CA SER A 264 -1.54 -9.96 1.13
C SER A 264 -0.64 -10.28 -0.06
N GLY A 265 0.66 -10.41 0.16
CA GLY A 265 1.60 -10.84 -0.88
C GLY A 265 1.76 -9.85 -2.05
N ASN A 266 1.26 -8.62 -1.94
CA ASN A 266 1.49 -7.60 -2.97
C ASN A 266 2.93 -7.08 -2.89
N ASN A 267 3.39 -6.40 -3.95
CA ASN A 267 4.79 -6.10 -4.16
C ASN A 267 5.63 -7.38 -4.27
N SER A 268 5.10 -8.40 -4.94
CA SER A 268 5.81 -9.67 -5.14
C SER A 268 7.08 -9.52 -6.00
N GLU A 269 7.24 -8.40 -6.71
CA GLU A 269 8.47 -7.99 -7.40
C GLU A 269 9.56 -7.45 -6.45
N GLY A 270 9.27 -7.31 -5.16
CA GLY A 270 10.26 -6.94 -4.15
C GLY A 270 10.83 -5.53 -4.26
N PHE A 271 10.06 -4.56 -4.76
CA PHE A 271 10.52 -3.16 -4.79
C PHE A 271 10.73 -2.62 -3.38
N ASN A 272 11.89 -2.05 -3.15
CA ASN A 272 12.31 -1.50 -1.88
C ASN A 272 13.07 -0.17 -2.05
N THR A 273 13.59 0.39 -0.97
CA THR A 273 14.30 1.68 -1.01
C THR A 273 15.54 1.68 -1.90
N ALA A 274 16.25 0.56 -2.01
CA ALA A 274 17.43 0.46 -2.86
C ALA A 274 17.02 0.43 -4.33
N SER A 275 16.00 -0.36 -4.69
CA SER A 275 15.51 -0.46 -6.07
C SER A 275 14.84 0.82 -6.57
N CYS A 276 14.34 1.66 -5.68
CA CYS A 276 13.62 2.88 -6.05
C CYS A 276 14.43 4.16 -5.81
N GLY A 277 15.73 4.07 -5.67
CA GLY A 277 16.56 5.26 -5.44
C GLY A 277 16.31 5.96 -4.09
N GLY A 278 15.90 5.18 -3.08
CA GLY A 278 15.64 5.66 -1.72
C GLY A 278 14.15 5.91 -1.40
N TYR A 279 13.26 5.89 -2.39
CA TYR A 279 11.83 6.15 -2.20
C TYR A 279 10.97 5.35 -3.18
N CYS A 280 10.19 4.41 -2.68
CA CYS A 280 9.25 3.62 -3.47
C CYS A 280 7.82 4.12 -3.32
N THR A 281 7.10 4.25 -4.43
CA THR A 281 5.65 4.53 -4.42
C THR A 281 4.84 3.25 -4.35
N ILE A 282 5.17 2.37 -3.42
CA ILE A 282 4.55 1.06 -3.24
C ILE A 282 3.67 1.05 -1.99
N ALA A 283 2.44 0.59 -2.16
CA ALA A 283 1.48 0.38 -1.09
C ALA A 283 0.54 -0.77 -1.45
N ASP A 284 -0.08 -1.41 -0.47
CA ASP A 284 -1.20 -2.32 -0.73
C ASP A 284 -2.38 -1.53 -1.30
N MET A 285 -2.64 -0.36 -0.72
CA MET A 285 -3.54 0.62 -1.30
C MET A 285 -2.93 2.02 -1.27
N LYS A 286 -2.95 2.71 -2.42
CA LYS A 286 -2.56 4.12 -2.53
C LYS A 286 -3.74 4.98 -3.00
N VAL A 287 -3.94 6.11 -2.32
CA VAL A 287 -4.98 7.11 -2.67
C VAL A 287 -4.28 8.43 -2.96
N THR A 288 -4.62 9.07 -4.06
CA THR A 288 -4.13 10.39 -4.43
C THR A 288 -5.27 11.29 -4.93
N HIS A 289 -5.15 12.62 -4.77
CA HIS A 289 -6.05 13.61 -5.36
C HIS A 289 -7.54 13.34 -5.12
N SER A 290 -7.93 12.90 -3.95
CA SER A 290 -9.28 12.38 -3.69
C SER A 290 -9.89 12.97 -2.42
N GLU A 291 -11.23 12.96 -2.34
CA GLU A 291 -11.97 13.51 -1.22
C GLU A 291 -12.99 12.51 -0.67
N ALA A 292 -13.21 12.55 0.65
CA ALA A 292 -14.21 11.73 1.33
C ALA A 292 -14.04 10.22 1.01
N VAL A 293 -12.81 9.73 1.05
CA VAL A 293 -12.51 8.30 0.95
C VAL A 293 -12.65 7.68 2.33
N ARG A 294 -13.47 6.65 2.43
CA ARG A 294 -13.65 5.87 3.65
C ARG A 294 -12.97 4.51 3.50
N TYR A 295 -11.84 4.33 4.16
CA TYR A 295 -11.15 3.06 4.29
C TYR A 295 -11.49 2.45 5.65
N ALA A 296 -12.27 1.35 5.68
CA ALA A 296 -12.75 0.82 6.96
C ALA A 296 -12.90 -0.70 6.98
N TYR A 297 -12.63 -1.32 8.14
CA TYR A 297 -12.78 -2.76 8.36
C TYR A 297 -11.94 -3.63 7.42
N ASN A 298 -10.83 -3.11 6.96
CA ASN A 298 -9.93 -3.79 6.03
C ASN A 298 -8.84 -4.54 6.78
N THR A 299 -8.22 -5.50 6.10
CA THR A 299 -7.07 -6.24 6.62
C THR A 299 -5.93 -6.22 5.61
N VAL A 300 -4.74 -5.83 6.06
CA VAL A 300 -3.46 -6.01 5.36
C VAL A 300 -2.66 -7.00 6.16
N ASP A 301 -2.33 -8.16 5.56
CA ASP A 301 -1.79 -9.30 6.29
C ASP A 301 -0.57 -9.92 5.59
N TYR A 302 0.58 -9.75 6.20
CA TYR A 302 1.85 -10.36 5.80
C TYR A 302 2.35 -11.39 6.83
N SER A 303 1.47 -11.92 7.66
CA SER A 303 1.82 -12.93 8.67
C SER A 303 2.42 -14.21 8.07
N ALA A 304 2.05 -14.56 6.85
CA ALA A 304 2.58 -15.71 6.11
C ALA A 304 3.85 -15.40 5.30
N SER A 305 4.27 -14.14 5.22
CA SER A 305 5.45 -13.75 4.46
C SER A 305 6.72 -14.15 5.21
N ALA A 306 7.48 -15.05 4.63
CA ALA A 306 8.68 -15.63 5.28
C ALA A 306 9.95 -14.76 5.13
N THR A 307 9.96 -13.74 4.26
CA THR A 307 11.22 -13.11 3.84
C THR A 307 11.30 -11.61 4.04
N ASP A 308 10.32 -10.81 3.60
CA ASP A 308 10.54 -9.37 3.48
C ASP A 308 9.82 -8.50 4.52
N HIS A 309 8.96 -9.09 5.34
CA HIS A 309 8.15 -8.36 6.30
C HIS A 309 8.34 -8.83 7.75
N ALA A 310 9.11 -9.88 7.97
CA ALA A 310 9.09 -10.63 9.24
C ALA A 310 10.05 -10.13 10.33
N THR A 311 10.93 -9.19 10.03
CA THR A 311 11.94 -8.73 11.00
C THR A 311 12.03 -7.21 11.06
N PRO A 312 12.41 -6.63 12.22
CA PRO A 312 12.68 -5.20 12.32
C PRO A 312 13.70 -4.67 11.29
N ALA A 313 14.67 -5.47 10.89
CA ALA A 313 15.65 -5.08 9.86
C ALA A 313 15.00 -4.93 8.47
N SER A 314 14.13 -5.85 8.07
CA SER A 314 13.43 -5.77 6.79
C SER A 314 12.41 -4.62 6.75
N TRP A 315 11.79 -4.26 7.87
CA TRP A 315 10.91 -3.08 7.94
C TRP A 315 11.63 -1.76 7.65
N GLN A 316 12.93 -1.67 7.91
CA GLN A 316 13.70 -0.46 7.65
C GLN A 316 14.04 -0.28 6.16
N THR A 317 14.24 -1.36 5.44
CA THR A 317 14.60 -1.36 4.02
C THR A 317 13.40 -1.38 3.09
N ASN A 318 12.35 -2.09 3.48
CA ASN A 318 11.08 -2.13 2.76
C ASN A 318 10.19 -0.97 3.24
N ARG A 319 9.83 -0.06 2.34
CA ARG A 319 8.96 1.10 2.63
C ARG A 319 7.55 0.94 2.08
N GLN A 320 7.11 -0.28 1.83
CA GLN A 320 5.73 -0.54 1.45
C GLN A 320 4.78 -0.06 2.55
N SER A 321 3.73 0.62 2.15
CA SER A 321 2.66 1.05 3.05
C SER A 321 1.45 0.13 2.92
N GLY A 322 0.78 -0.17 4.03
CA GLY A 322 -0.52 -0.85 3.99
C GLY A 322 -1.57 0.03 3.33
N ILE A 323 -1.74 1.24 3.86
CA ILE A 323 -2.53 2.31 3.21
C ILE A 323 -1.72 3.60 3.16
N TRP A 324 -1.74 4.27 2.02
CA TRP A 324 -1.06 5.53 1.80
C TRP A 324 -2.01 6.57 1.19
N PHE A 325 -2.31 7.62 1.97
CA PHE A 325 -2.95 8.84 1.48
C PHE A 325 -1.86 9.83 1.08
N ASP A 326 -1.86 10.28 -0.18
CA ASP A 326 -0.81 11.09 -0.76
C ASP A 326 -1.37 12.16 -1.71
N GLU A 327 -0.63 13.22 -1.92
CA GLU A 327 -0.88 14.27 -2.89
C GLU A 327 -2.33 14.82 -2.88
N GLY A 328 -2.80 15.24 -1.70
CA GLY A 328 -4.07 15.96 -1.58
C GLY A 328 -5.28 15.06 -1.34
N VAL A 329 -5.18 14.08 -0.47
CA VAL A 329 -6.36 13.37 0.05
C VAL A 329 -6.99 14.19 1.17
N ILE A 330 -8.30 14.50 1.03
CA ILE A 330 -8.98 15.46 1.90
C ILE A 330 -10.24 14.84 2.53
N ASN A 331 -10.53 15.19 3.80
CA ASN A 331 -11.75 14.80 4.51
C ASN A 331 -11.99 13.28 4.48
N SER A 332 -10.93 12.50 4.60
CA SER A 332 -10.96 11.06 4.42
C SER A 332 -10.66 10.31 5.72
N GLN A 333 -10.98 9.02 5.76
CA GLN A 333 -10.99 8.25 6.99
C GLN A 333 -10.30 6.91 6.82
N ILE A 334 -9.46 6.53 7.79
CA ILE A 334 -8.87 5.20 7.94
C ILE A 334 -9.32 4.64 9.29
N LEU A 335 -10.24 3.68 9.25
CA LEU A 335 -11.00 3.29 10.44
C LEU A 335 -11.01 1.77 10.65
N ALA A 336 -10.97 1.34 11.90
CA ALA A 336 -11.28 -0.02 12.34
C ALA A 336 -10.65 -1.11 11.46
N SER A 337 -9.43 -0.88 11.01
CA SER A 337 -8.71 -1.76 10.08
C SER A 337 -7.52 -2.42 10.76
N GLN A 338 -7.10 -3.57 10.26
CA GLN A 338 -6.01 -4.36 10.81
C GLN A 338 -4.82 -4.43 9.87
N PHE A 339 -3.62 -4.26 10.42
CA PHE A 339 -2.36 -4.33 9.70
C PHE A 339 -1.42 -5.29 10.44
N ILE A 340 -0.95 -6.33 9.76
CA ILE A 340 -0.12 -7.38 10.36
C ILE A 340 1.19 -7.45 9.59
N ASN A 341 2.30 -7.21 10.28
CA ASN A 341 3.66 -7.33 9.75
C ASN A 341 3.90 -6.45 8.50
N VAL A 342 3.63 -5.15 8.60
CA VAL A 342 3.71 -4.20 7.49
C VAL A 342 4.81 -3.16 7.77
N PRO A 343 5.72 -2.86 6.84
CA PRO A 343 6.80 -1.87 7.08
C PRO A 343 6.30 -0.50 7.52
N THR A 344 5.26 0.04 6.87
CA THR A 344 4.51 1.21 7.32
C THR A 344 3.03 0.88 7.25
N ALA A 345 2.32 0.82 8.38
CA ALA A 345 0.93 0.40 8.34
C ALA A 345 0.02 1.47 7.72
N ILE A 346 0.11 2.70 8.21
CA ILE A 346 -0.70 3.83 7.74
C ILE A 346 0.21 5.02 7.45
N PHE A 347 0.13 5.57 6.25
CA PHE A 347 0.84 6.77 5.85
C PHE A 347 -0.14 7.84 5.35
N ASN A 348 -0.17 8.99 6.02
CA ASN A 348 -0.92 10.20 5.64
C ASN A 348 0.08 11.29 5.28
N GLU A 349 0.25 11.54 3.98
CA GLU A 349 1.26 12.43 3.43
C GLU A 349 0.61 13.55 2.61
N VAL A 350 1.09 14.77 2.78
CA VAL A 350 0.74 15.99 2.04
C VAL A 350 -0.77 16.10 1.74
N SER A 351 -1.55 15.89 2.77
CA SER A 351 -3.01 15.72 2.74
C SER A 351 -3.67 16.60 3.81
N SER A 352 -5.01 16.59 3.93
CA SER A 352 -5.71 17.49 4.85
C SER A 352 -6.97 16.87 5.46
N SER A 353 -7.23 17.19 6.73
CA SER A 353 -8.48 16.90 7.42
C SER A 353 -8.84 15.41 7.45
N ASN A 354 -7.85 14.56 7.66
CA ASN A 354 -8.03 13.12 7.66
C ASN A 354 -8.10 12.54 9.08
N MET A 355 -8.90 11.49 9.25
CA MET A 355 -9.10 10.78 10.51
C MET A 355 -8.50 9.37 10.44
N ILE A 356 -7.67 9.01 11.42
CA ILE A 356 -7.07 7.70 11.60
C ILE A 356 -7.50 7.17 12.96
N ALA A 357 -8.53 6.30 12.99
CA ALA A 357 -9.13 5.92 14.26
C ALA A 357 -9.46 4.43 14.39
N SER A 358 -9.24 3.90 15.58
CA SER A 358 -9.57 2.52 15.98
C SER A 358 -8.92 1.45 15.13
N ASN A 359 -7.75 1.71 14.56
CA ASN A 359 -6.99 0.72 13.81
C ASN A 359 -6.12 -0.13 14.74
N VAL A 360 -5.83 -1.35 14.32
CA VAL A 360 -4.95 -2.30 15.04
C VAL A 360 -3.75 -2.61 14.17
N VAL A 361 -2.55 -2.40 14.70
CA VAL A 361 -1.27 -2.73 14.05
C VAL A 361 -0.55 -3.77 14.88
N GLN A 362 -0.20 -4.88 14.24
CA GLN A 362 0.58 -5.98 14.82
C GLN A 362 1.89 -6.12 14.03
N GLY A 363 2.95 -5.50 14.49
CA GLY A 363 4.25 -5.50 13.83
C GLY A 363 4.36 -4.48 12.69
N ALA A 364 5.21 -3.46 12.91
CA ALA A 364 5.52 -2.45 11.91
C ALA A 364 6.87 -1.77 12.16
N GLY A 365 7.51 -1.30 11.09
CA GLY A 365 8.56 -0.29 11.24
C GLY A 365 7.97 1.02 11.77
N THR A 366 6.92 1.52 11.11
CA THR A 366 6.12 2.65 11.57
C THR A 366 4.64 2.29 11.57
N GLY A 367 3.97 2.42 12.71
CA GLY A 367 2.54 2.15 12.82
C GLY A 367 1.72 3.21 12.08
N ILE A 368 1.81 4.46 12.50
CA ILE A 368 1.15 5.60 11.84
C ILE A 368 2.19 6.67 11.52
N LEU A 369 2.24 7.08 10.26
CA LEU A 369 3.10 8.13 9.75
C LEU A 369 2.25 9.28 9.22
N VAL A 370 2.48 10.49 9.74
CA VAL A 370 1.84 11.74 9.28
C VAL A 370 2.94 12.69 8.84
N ALA A 371 2.84 13.20 7.61
CA ALA A 371 3.84 14.10 7.05
C ALA A 371 3.19 15.17 6.15
N GLY A 372 3.59 16.43 6.31
CA GLY A 372 3.09 17.51 5.47
C GLY A 372 1.55 17.62 5.43
N SER A 373 0.88 17.25 6.52
CA SER A 373 -0.57 17.09 6.52
C SER A 373 -1.20 17.83 7.68
N ASP A 374 -2.20 18.66 7.38
CA ASP A 374 -2.91 19.43 8.37
C ASP A 374 -4.19 18.75 8.91
N HIS A 375 -4.68 19.22 10.06
CA HIS A 375 -5.95 18.81 10.69
C HIS A 375 -6.09 17.27 10.79
N THR A 376 -5.01 16.57 11.10
CA THR A 376 -5.02 15.11 11.21
C THR A 376 -5.44 14.65 12.61
N GLN A 377 -6.43 13.77 12.68
CA GLN A 377 -6.92 13.18 13.93
C GLN A 377 -6.42 11.74 14.07
N VAL A 378 -5.66 11.43 15.14
CA VAL A 378 -5.13 10.09 15.45
C VAL A 378 -5.70 9.62 16.78
N TRP A 379 -6.78 8.82 16.71
CA TRP A 379 -7.58 8.47 17.87
C TRP A 379 -7.77 6.97 18.04
N ASN A 380 -7.68 6.47 19.28
CA ASN A 380 -8.11 5.11 19.64
C ASN A 380 -7.38 3.97 18.88
N ASN A 381 -6.19 4.19 18.35
CA ASN A 381 -5.45 3.12 17.66
C ASN A 381 -4.68 2.27 18.65
N THR A 382 -4.55 0.98 18.37
CA THR A 382 -3.70 0.05 19.14
C THR A 382 -2.56 -0.43 18.26
N ILE A 383 -1.32 -0.15 18.66
CA ILE A 383 -0.11 -0.46 17.90
C ILE A 383 0.82 -1.26 18.79
N SER A 384 1.07 -2.50 18.41
CA SER A 384 1.96 -3.43 19.10
C SER A 384 3.09 -3.87 18.19
N HIS A 385 4.26 -4.14 18.75
CA HIS A 385 5.42 -4.63 18.02
C HIS A 385 5.85 -3.66 16.89
N ALA A 386 5.98 -2.37 17.21
CA ALA A 386 6.41 -1.35 16.27
C ALA A 386 7.73 -0.70 16.71
N LEU A 387 8.62 -0.40 15.75
CA LEU A 387 9.86 0.36 16.01
C LEU A 387 9.53 1.80 16.39
N THR A 388 8.59 2.43 15.68
CA THR A 388 7.95 3.68 16.07
C THR A 388 6.45 3.53 15.89
N SER A 389 5.69 3.71 16.96
CA SER A 389 4.25 3.50 16.91
C SER A 389 3.56 4.64 16.15
N ILE A 390 3.85 5.90 16.49
CA ILE A 390 3.33 7.07 15.79
C ILE A 390 4.49 8.02 15.51
N ARG A 391 4.61 8.45 14.25
CA ARG A 391 5.53 9.46 13.80
C ARG A 391 4.79 10.58 13.11
N VAL A 392 5.02 11.82 13.56
CA VAL A 392 4.53 13.04 12.92
C VAL A 392 5.74 13.90 12.59
N TYR A 393 5.87 14.32 11.34
CA TYR A 393 6.98 15.20 10.99
C TYR A 393 6.54 16.25 9.95
N GLU A 394 7.22 17.39 9.98
CA GLU A 394 7.08 18.37 8.92
C GLU A 394 7.73 17.87 7.65
N ASP A 395 6.99 17.84 6.57
CA ASP A 395 7.51 17.63 5.23
C ASP A 395 8.09 18.96 4.71
N THR A 396 9.31 18.92 4.21
CA THR A 396 9.98 20.15 3.76
C THR A 396 9.41 20.76 2.48
N ARG A 397 8.49 20.04 1.82
CA ARG A 397 7.71 20.55 0.69
C ARG A 397 6.64 21.52 1.18
N SER A 398 6.15 22.38 0.31
CA SER A 398 5.09 23.35 0.67
C SER A 398 4.25 23.75 -0.52
N ASN A 399 2.99 24.12 -0.26
CA ASN A 399 2.07 24.75 -1.23
C ASN A 399 1.96 23.99 -2.57
N GLY A 400 1.91 22.65 -2.54
CA GLY A 400 1.85 21.81 -3.73
C GLY A 400 3.14 21.77 -4.54
N CYS A 401 4.28 22.12 -3.95
CA CYS A 401 5.57 22.04 -4.63
C CYS A 401 6.32 20.76 -4.27
N ASN A 402 6.26 19.77 -5.14
CA ASN A 402 6.88 18.46 -4.94
C ASN A 402 8.40 18.50 -4.96
N SER A 403 9.00 19.38 -5.75
CA SER A 403 10.45 19.57 -5.75
C SER A 403 10.80 20.99 -6.18
N ARG A 404 11.97 21.48 -5.71
CA ARG A 404 12.48 22.79 -6.03
C ARG A 404 13.78 22.71 -6.82
N SER A 405 13.97 23.66 -7.70
CA SER A 405 15.23 23.93 -8.39
C SER A 405 16.26 24.53 -7.44
N ALA A 406 17.53 24.53 -7.83
CA ALA A 406 18.61 25.11 -7.02
C ALA A 406 18.45 26.61 -6.71
N ASP A 407 17.66 27.34 -7.51
CA ASP A 407 17.32 28.75 -7.30
C ASP A 407 16.11 28.96 -6.37
N GLY A 408 15.55 27.87 -5.82
CA GLY A 408 14.38 27.91 -4.93
C GLY A 408 13.02 27.93 -5.64
N THR A 409 12.98 28.02 -6.97
CA THR A 409 11.71 27.97 -7.71
C THR A 409 11.14 26.55 -7.71
N CYS A 410 9.81 26.43 -7.74
CA CYS A 410 9.15 25.15 -7.83
C CYS A 410 9.40 24.49 -9.18
N ALA A 411 10.12 23.37 -9.19
CA ALA A 411 10.42 22.61 -10.39
C ALA A 411 9.29 21.65 -10.79
N VAL A 412 8.60 21.06 -9.79
CA VAL A 412 7.47 20.15 -10.00
C VAL A 412 6.31 20.59 -9.12
N THR A 413 5.26 21.10 -9.75
CA THR A 413 4.04 21.53 -9.06
C THR A 413 3.00 20.41 -9.10
N GLU A 414 2.49 20.04 -7.94
CA GLU A 414 1.30 19.21 -7.81
C GLU A 414 0.07 20.12 -7.85
N ASN A 415 -0.64 20.09 -8.99
CA ASN A 415 -1.69 21.07 -9.30
C ASN A 415 -3.01 20.83 -8.55
N TRP A 416 -3.31 19.59 -8.15
CA TRP A 416 -4.53 19.27 -7.40
C TRP A 416 -4.48 19.92 -6.02
N SER A 417 -3.45 19.62 -5.22
CA SER A 417 -3.29 20.19 -3.89
C SER A 417 -3.20 21.70 -3.92
N LYS A 418 -2.45 22.26 -4.89
CA LYS A 418 -2.39 23.71 -5.10
C LYS A 418 -3.75 24.30 -5.43
N GLY A 419 -4.52 23.63 -6.28
CA GLY A 419 -5.89 24.06 -6.65
C GLY A 419 -6.88 23.98 -5.47
N LYS A 420 -6.62 23.11 -4.50
CA LYS A 420 -7.38 22.99 -3.25
C LYS A 420 -6.87 23.92 -2.13
N GLY A 421 -5.77 24.61 -2.34
CA GLY A 421 -5.18 25.51 -1.35
C GLY A 421 -4.50 24.81 -0.19
N LEU A 422 -4.01 23.58 -0.39
CA LEU A 422 -3.30 22.83 0.65
C LEU A 422 -1.90 23.41 0.84
N SER A 423 -1.54 23.71 2.08
CA SER A 423 -0.22 24.25 2.43
C SER A 423 0.88 23.17 2.42
N TRP A 424 0.52 21.91 2.70
CA TRP A 424 1.44 20.83 3.00
C TRP A 424 2.25 21.06 4.29
N ASP A 425 1.75 21.91 5.15
CA ASP A 425 2.28 22.10 6.49
C ASP A 425 1.65 21.07 7.44
N THR A 426 2.45 20.47 8.29
CA THR A 426 1.96 19.59 9.37
C THR A 426 1.49 20.48 10.52
N VAL A 427 0.21 20.75 10.59
CA VAL A 427 -0.40 21.56 11.65
C VAL A 427 -1.72 20.95 12.13
N ASP A 428 -2.12 21.32 13.33
CA ASP A 428 -3.39 20.93 13.95
C ASP A 428 -3.59 19.39 14.01
N THR A 429 -2.53 18.67 14.34
CA THR A 429 -2.61 17.23 14.61
C THR A 429 -3.07 16.96 16.04
N THR A 430 -4.01 16.04 16.23
CA THR A 430 -4.46 15.58 17.56
C THR A 430 -4.18 14.10 17.76
N ILE A 431 -3.68 13.71 18.96
CA ILE A 431 -3.23 12.33 19.25
C ILE A 431 -3.79 11.90 20.60
N TYR A 432 -4.87 11.12 20.59
CA TYR A 432 -5.59 10.76 21.81
C TYR A 432 -5.95 9.28 21.90
N ASN A 433 -6.00 8.74 23.11
CA ASN A 433 -6.51 7.40 23.41
C ASN A 433 -5.78 6.26 22.68
N ASN A 434 -4.54 6.46 22.23
CA ASN A 434 -3.82 5.40 21.52
C ASN A 434 -3.10 4.49 22.51
N ILE A 435 -3.06 3.20 22.23
CA ILE A 435 -2.26 2.19 22.95
C ILE A 435 -1.03 1.88 22.10
N LEU A 436 0.15 2.17 22.64
CA LEU A 436 1.42 2.06 21.93
C LEU A 436 2.35 1.09 22.66
N SER A 437 2.85 0.08 21.95
CA SER A 437 3.82 -0.88 22.48
C SER A 437 5.08 -0.87 21.60
N SER A 438 6.25 -0.79 22.21
CA SER A 438 7.52 -0.69 21.49
C SER A 438 8.18 -2.04 21.24
N GLU A 439 8.99 -2.07 20.19
CA GLU A 439 9.93 -3.14 19.89
C GLU A 439 11.37 -2.65 20.03
N GLU A 440 12.30 -3.57 20.14
CA GLU A 440 13.71 -3.27 20.11
C GLU A 440 14.18 -3.02 18.67
N MET A 441 14.72 -1.84 18.41
CA MET A 441 15.31 -1.52 17.13
C MET A 441 16.67 -2.20 16.97
N PRO A 442 17.03 -2.75 15.80
CA PRO A 442 18.37 -3.24 15.54
C PRO A 442 19.45 -2.17 15.79
N SER A 443 20.62 -2.60 16.30
CA SER A 443 21.70 -1.70 16.67
C SER A 443 22.30 -0.88 15.51
N ASP A 444 22.12 -1.37 14.28
CA ASP A 444 22.54 -0.73 13.02
C ASP A 444 21.40 0.03 12.32
N GLY A 445 20.27 0.18 13.01
CA GLY A 445 19.08 0.78 12.45
C GLY A 445 19.14 2.29 12.26
N ASP A 446 18.18 2.81 11.51
CA ASP A 446 18.00 4.23 11.24
C ASP A 446 17.43 4.98 12.46
N LEU A 447 18.32 5.41 13.37
CA LEU A 447 17.94 6.12 14.59
C LEU A 447 17.18 7.43 14.34
N TRP A 448 17.32 8.03 13.15
CA TRP A 448 16.56 9.22 12.81
C TRP A 448 15.06 8.94 12.66
N ARG A 449 14.72 7.76 12.15
CA ARG A 449 13.31 7.36 11.93
C ARG A 449 12.69 6.67 13.13
N TYR A 450 13.49 5.90 13.86
CA TYR A 450 13.02 4.99 14.90
C TYR A 450 13.62 5.33 16.27
N SER A 451 13.56 6.60 16.64
CA SER A 451 14.21 7.08 17.88
C SER A 451 13.29 7.16 19.09
N ALA A 452 11.98 6.93 18.92
CA ALA A 452 11.00 6.96 20.01
C ALA A 452 9.73 6.18 19.64
N MET A 453 8.92 5.82 20.64
CA MET A 453 7.59 5.23 20.41
C MET A 453 6.64 6.24 19.77
N LEU A 454 6.61 7.45 20.31
CA LEU A 454 5.95 8.62 19.72
C LEU A 454 7.02 9.63 19.31
N GLN A 455 7.11 9.92 18.04
CA GLN A 455 8.14 10.79 17.50
C GLN A 455 7.51 11.98 16.76
N ILE A 456 7.73 13.19 17.27
CA ILE A 456 7.29 14.44 16.66
C ILE A 456 8.54 15.26 16.31
N THR A 457 8.82 15.42 15.01
CA THR A 457 10.00 16.10 14.52
C THR A 457 9.64 17.14 13.48
N GLY A 458 10.20 18.34 13.61
CA GLY A 458 9.93 19.46 12.73
C GLY A 458 11.09 19.82 11.82
N ASP A 459 10.80 20.63 10.81
CA ASP A 459 11.80 21.26 9.93
C ASP A 459 11.25 22.59 9.39
N ALA A 460 12.10 23.30 8.65
CA ALA A 460 11.70 24.47 7.89
C ALA A 460 11.42 24.08 6.45
N ASN A 461 10.38 24.64 5.85
CA ASN A 461 10.10 24.45 4.44
C ASN A 461 11.27 24.95 3.57
N THR A 462 11.49 24.25 2.46
CA THR A 462 12.61 24.57 1.56
C THR A 462 12.54 25.96 0.94
N ASP A 463 11.35 26.58 0.93
CA ASP A 463 11.16 27.98 0.49
C ASP A 463 11.26 29.00 1.63
N GLY A 464 11.46 28.54 2.88
CA GLY A 464 11.49 29.39 4.06
C GLY A 464 10.14 30.03 4.43
N SER A 465 9.02 29.52 3.88
CA SER A 465 7.67 30.05 4.17
C SER A 465 7.21 29.74 5.58
N SER A 466 7.61 28.60 6.11
CA SER A 466 7.33 28.20 7.49
C SER A 466 8.46 27.37 8.09
N ALA A 467 8.53 27.36 9.41
CA ALA A 467 9.36 26.47 10.20
C ALA A 467 8.47 25.95 11.32
N LEU A 468 8.09 24.69 11.24
CA LEU A 468 7.13 24.07 12.13
C LEU A 468 7.82 22.99 12.97
N TYR A 469 7.60 23.07 14.26
CA TYR A 469 8.13 22.12 15.23
C TYR A 469 6.98 21.53 16.06
N ALA A 470 7.28 20.63 16.94
CA ALA A 470 6.27 19.85 17.61
C ALA A 470 5.13 20.67 18.29
N ASN A 471 5.47 21.82 18.88
CA ASN A 471 4.48 22.69 19.54
C ASN A 471 3.53 23.41 18.57
N GLU A 472 3.94 23.61 17.33
CA GLU A 472 3.13 24.18 16.26
C GLU A 472 2.36 23.11 15.49
N MET A 473 2.95 21.90 15.39
CA MET A 473 2.39 20.79 14.62
C MET A 473 1.24 20.10 15.34
N VAL A 474 1.37 19.88 16.66
CA VAL A 474 0.39 19.15 17.48
C VAL A 474 -0.36 20.11 18.36
N THR A 475 -1.69 20.14 18.25
CA THR A 475 -2.55 21.03 19.05
C THR A 475 -3.14 20.35 20.27
N GLY A 476 -3.15 19.02 20.31
CA GLY A 476 -3.61 18.26 21.46
C GLY A 476 -3.05 16.86 21.52
N ILE A 477 -2.61 16.48 22.72
CA ILE A 477 -2.14 15.12 23.01
C ILE A 477 -2.51 14.77 24.43
N ASP A 478 -3.29 13.68 24.62
CA ASP A 478 -3.64 13.20 25.95
C ASP A 478 -4.22 11.77 25.94
N TYR A 479 -4.24 11.14 27.08
CA TYR A 479 -4.81 9.80 27.31
C TYR A 479 -4.16 8.68 26.51
N ASN A 480 -2.93 8.85 26.02
CA ASN A 480 -2.22 7.76 25.34
C ASN A 480 -1.60 6.83 26.37
N VAL A 481 -1.53 5.57 26.02
CA VAL A 481 -0.98 4.51 26.87
C VAL A 481 0.27 3.94 26.20
N TYR A 482 1.36 3.93 26.96
CA TYR A 482 2.66 3.46 26.51
C TYR A 482 3.05 2.21 27.28
N TYR A 483 3.45 1.17 26.58
CA TYR A 483 4.03 -0.03 27.14
C TYR A 483 5.36 -0.34 26.51
N ARG A 484 6.40 -0.43 27.33
CA ARG A 484 7.75 -0.62 26.85
C ARG A 484 8.46 -1.75 27.60
N GLN A 485 9.22 -2.54 26.85
CA GLN A 485 10.13 -3.49 27.48
C GLN A 485 11.31 -2.73 28.12
N PRO A 486 11.80 -3.14 29.31
CA PRO A 486 12.85 -2.41 30.00
C PRO A 486 14.16 -2.26 29.23
N THR A 487 14.45 -3.20 28.33
CA THR A 487 15.65 -3.24 27.48
C THR A 487 15.39 -2.76 26.06
N SER A 488 14.19 -2.22 25.78
CA SER A 488 13.85 -1.84 24.40
C SER A 488 14.71 -0.69 23.89
N ASN A 489 15.05 -0.74 22.61
CA ASN A 489 15.70 0.29 21.86
C ASN A 489 14.76 0.69 20.70
N PRO A 490 14.27 1.92 20.61
CA PRO A 490 14.69 3.07 21.41
C PRO A 490 14.20 3.02 22.87
N SER A 491 15.01 3.57 23.75
CA SER A 491 14.64 3.75 25.16
C SER A 491 13.79 5.02 25.39
N THR A 492 13.62 5.84 24.37
CA THR A 492 12.84 7.08 24.41
C THR A 492 11.36 6.77 24.19
N THR A 493 10.51 7.16 25.12
CA THR A 493 9.04 7.05 25.00
C THR A 493 8.51 8.11 24.05
N VAL A 494 8.85 9.39 24.29
CA VAL A 494 8.43 10.52 23.45
C VAL A 494 9.63 11.35 23.03
N LEU A 495 9.82 11.53 21.73
CA LEU A 495 10.70 12.52 21.13
C LEU A 495 9.86 13.71 20.65
N TRP A 496 10.14 14.89 21.23
CA TRP A 496 9.43 16.14 20.94
C TRP A 496 10.41 17.23 20.57
N GLN A 497 10.59 17.47 19.27
CA GLN A 497 11.48 18.51 18.76
C GLN A 497 10.76 19.87 18.76
N TYR A 498 11.19 20.80 19.60
CA TYR A 498 10.57 22.12 19.76
C TYR A 498 11.32 23.28 19.09
N GLY A 499 12.37 22.99 18.32
CA GLY A 499 13.13 24.01 17.60
C GLY A 499 14.03 23.41 16.52
N SER A 500 14.75 24.27 15.79
CA SER A 500 15.49 23.92 14.58
C SER A 500 16.69 23.00 14.79
N ASP A 501 17.31 23.06 15.96
CA ASP A 501 18.41 22.16 16.30
C ASP A 501 17.89 20.96 17.08
N ARG A 502 17.63 19.87 16.38
CA ARG A 502 17.11 18.64 16.98
C ARG A 502 17.99 18.11 18.12
N ALA A 503 19.31 18.29 18.04
CA ALA A 503 20.23 17.74 19.03
C ALA A 503 20.11 18.47 20.37
N THR A 504 19.81 19.77 20.37
CA THR A 504 19.74 20.62 21.56
C THR A 504 18.35 21.15 21.88
N GLN A 505 17.43 21.10 20.90
CA GLN A 505 16.06 21.61 21.03
C GLN A 505 15.03 20.50 20.89
N SER A 506 15.27 19.37 21.56
CA SER A 506 14.33 18.26 21.69
C SER A 506 14.18 17.82 23.14
N VAL A 507 12.97 17.41 23.50
CA VAL A 507 12.70 16.63 24.70
C VAL A 507 12.76 15.16 24.30
N ASN A 508 13.77 14.44 24.82
CA ASN A 508 13.92 13.00 24.66
C ASN A 508 13.47 12.34 25.97
N ALA A 509 12.17 12.21 26.12
CA ALA A 509 11.56 11.71 27.36
C ALA A 509 11.63 10.19 27.41
N SER A 510 12.29 9.64 28.45
CA SER A 510 12.33 8.19 28.69
C SER A 510 11.11 7.70 29.49
N SER A 511 10.31 8.61 29.99
CA SER A 511 9.05 8.36 30.67
C SER A 511 8.02 9.44 30.35
N LEU A 512 6.77 9.13 30.55
CA LEU A 512 5.70 10.13 30.41
C LEU A 512 5.84 11.27 31.43
N SER A 513 6.35 10.98 32.62
CA SER A 513 6.64 12.01 33.63
C SER A 513 7.69 13.03 33.15
N ASP A 514 8.74 12.58 32.44
CA ASP A 514 9.74 13.47 31.87
C ASP A 514 9.14 14.38 30.80
N PHE A 515 8.24 13.84 30.00
CA PHE A 515 7.54 14.56 28.94
C PHE A 515 6.58 15.62 29.53
N THR A 516 5.70 15.21 30.41
CA THR A 516 4.65 16.09 31.01
C THR A 516 5.23 17.24 31.84
N SER A 517 6.37 17.03 32.51
CA SER A 517 7.03 18.03 33.34
C SER A 517 7.90 19.01 32.57
N SER A 518 8.19 18.74 31.30
CA SER A 518 9.08 19.59 30.50
C SER A 518 8.44 20.97 30.21
N PRO A 519 9.13 22.09 30.50
CA PRO A 519 8.65 23.42 30.16
C PRO A 519 8.62 23.71 28.66
N ASN A 520 9.32 22.90 27.86
CA ASN A 520 9.42 23.04 26.41
C ASN A 520 8.26 22.35 25.67
N VAL A 521 7.39 21.63 26.38
CA VAL A 521 6.16 21.03 25.85
C VAL A 521 5.01 21.98 26.20
N THR A 522 4.45 22.67 25.21
CA THR A 522 3.43 23.70 25.43
C THR A 522 2.06 23.31 24.85
N VAL A 523 1.95 22.13 24.24
CA VAL A 523 0.72 21.60 23.67
C VAL A 523 -0.37 21.35 24.72
N THR A 524 -1.64 21.43 24.31
CA THR A 524 -2.78 21.13 25.19
C THR A 524 -2.77 19.65 25.61
N GLY A 525 -3.08 19.39 26.88
CA GLY A 525 -3.10 18.06 27.47
C GLY A 525 -1.74 17.58 27.96
N ARG A 526 -0.70 17.69 27.13
CA ARG A 526 0.66 17.22 27.43
C ARG A 526 0.74 15.74 27.79
N ASP A 527 -0.26 14.96 27.40
CA ASP A 527 -0.43 13.55 27.80
C ASP A 527 -0.48 13.34 29.34
N ALA A 528 -1.03 14.34 30.04
CA ALA A 528 -1.04 14.36 31.52
C ALA A 528 -1.97 13.28 32.11
N ASN A 529 -2.94 12.82 31.35
CA ASN A 529 -3.82 11.70 31.69
C ASN A 529 -3.39 10.38 31.02
N GLY A 530 -2.24 10.36 30.38
CA GLY A 530 -1.66 9.16 29.78
C GLY A 530 -1.09 8.21 30.82
N LEU A 531 -0.74 7.00 30.37
CA LEU A 531 -0.18 5.93 31.18
C LEU A 531 1.13 5.41 30.57
N ASP A 532 2.18 5.30 31.38
CA ASP A 532 3.49 4.74 30.97
C ASP A 532 3.85 3.56 31.85
N LEU A 533 3.89 2.36 31.26
CA LEU A 533 4.21 1.11 31.95
C LEU A 533 5.37 0.40 31.27
N GLN A 534 6.06 -0.44 32.05
CA GLN A 534 7.19 -1.26 31.56
C GLN A 534 7.04 -2.70 32.04
N GLY A 535 7.40 -3.64 31.19
CA GLY A 535 7.40 -5.06 31.52
C GLY A 535 7.75 -5.94 30.34
N ALA A 536 7.77 -7.24 30.54
CA ALA A 536 7.94 -8.19 29.43
C ALA A 536 6.69 -8.17 28.54
N ARG A 537 6.86 -8.46 27.25
CA ARG A 537 5.79 -8.44 26.25
C ARG A 537 4.56 -9.26 26.69
N ASP A 538 4.79 -10.52 27.04
CA ASP A 538 3.76 -11.48 27.48
C ASP A 538 3.12 -11.18 28.83
N SER A 539 3.62 -10.15 29.51
CA SER A 539 3.09 -9.65 30.78
C SER A 539 2.43 -8.28 30.65
N ASN A 540 2.15 -7.81 29.42
CA ASN A 540 1.50 -6.53 29.17
C ASN A 540 0.08 -6.52 29.73
N PRO A 541 -0.20 -5.71 30.79
CA PRO A 541 -1.51 -5.72 31.42
C PRO A 541 -2.54 -4.82 30.70
N ILE A 542 -2.13 -4.11 29.65
CA ILE A 542 -2.95 -3.14 28.93
C ILE A 542 -3.87 -3.85 27.95
N VAL A 543 -3.35 -4.92 27.30
CA VAL A 543 -4.08 -5.69 26.29
C VAL A 543 -4.35 -7.10 26.80
N VAL A 544 -5.33 -7.77 26.22
CA VAL A 544 -5.71 -9.13 26.62
C VAL A 544 -4.53 -10.10 26.46
N ARG A 545 -3.79 -10.00 25.33
CA ARG A 545 -2.63 -10.82 25.08
C ARG A 545 -1.68 -10.22 24.04
N GLU A 546 -0.42 -10.17 24.41
CA GLU A 546 0.72 -9.90 23.53
C GLU A 546 1.69 -11.10 23.67
N PRO A 547 2.01 -11.86 22.61
CA PRO A 547 2.82 -13.07 22.75
C PRO A 547 4.28 -12.75 23.07
N ALA A 548 4.98 -13.67 23.76
CA ALA A 548 6.43 -13.54 24.02
C ALA A 548 7.24 -13.56 22.71
N ASP A 549 6.84 -14.40 21.75
CA ASP A 549 7.38 -14.39 20.38
C ASP A 549 6.59 -13.38 19.54
N PRO A 550 7.22 -12.27 19.15
CA PRO A 550 6.54 -11.22 18.41
C PRO A 550 6.07 -11.67 17.01
N THR A 551 6.59 -12.78 16.48
CA THR A 551 6.18 -13.32 15.17
C THR A 551 5.03 -14.34 15.27
N ALA A 552 4.56 -14.63 16.48
CA ALA A 552 3.38 -15.47 16.69
C ALA A 552 2.08 -14.69 16.38
N TRP A 553 1.92 -14.28 15.12
CA TRP A 553 0.86 -13.36 14.67
C TRP A 553 -0.55 -13.80 15.04
N GLY A 554 -0.84 -15.07 15.05
CA GLY A 554 -2.14 -15.64 15.43
C GLY A 554 -2.44 -15.60 16.93
N ASP A 555 -1.45 -15.26 17.76
CA ASP A 555 -1.56 -15.29 19.22
C ASP A 555 -1.84 -13.91 19.83
N TYR A 556 -1.86 -12.85 19.04
CA TYR A 556 -2.19 -11.51 19.52
C TYR A 556 -3.70 -11.37 19.81
N ASP A 557 -4.02 -10.75 20.93
CA ASP A 557 -5.34 -10.20 21.22
C ASP A 557 -5.14 -8.79 21.81
N LEU A 558 -5.19 -7.81 20.94
CA LEU A 558 -4.86 -6.41 21.26
C LEU A 558 -6.07 -5.59 21.73
N ARG A 559 -7.19 -6.23 22.07
CA ARG A 559 -8.28 -5.54 22.78
C ARG A 559 -7.75 -5.09 24.13
N ALA A 560 -8.18 -3.93 24.60
CA ALA A 560 -7.90 -3.50 25.97
C ALA A 560 -8.36 -4.59 26.97
N ALA A 561 -7.53 -4.89 27.97
CA ALA A 561 -7.85 -5.89 28.97
C ALA A 561 -8.93 -5.37 29.93
N ASP A 562 -10.01 -6.12 30.10
CA ASP A 562 -11.10 -5.79 31.05
C ASP A 562 -10.54 -5.64 32.48
N GLY A 563 -10.79 -4.52 33.12
CA GLY A 563 -10.24 -4.20 34.43
C GLY A 563 -8.72 -3.95 34.44
N GLY A 564 -8.10 -3.87 33.26
CA GLY A 564 -6.70 -3.49 33.11
C GLY A 564 -6.45 -1.99 33.35
N PRO A 565 -5.16 -1.57 33.39
CA PRO A 565 -4.81 -0.18 33.71
C PRO A 565 -5.38 0.86 32.74
N ALA A 566 -5.64 0.47 31.49
CA ALA A 566 -6.19 1.35 30.46
C ALA A 566 -7.72 1.30 30.36
N ASP A 567 -8.38 0.39 31.07
CA ASP A 567 -9.84 0.26 31.02
C ASP A 567 -10.53 1.46 31.65
N GLY A 568 -11.41 2.10 30.88
CA GLY A 568 -12.17 3.27 31.33
C GLY A 568 -11.35 4.55 31.56
N THR A 569 -10.09 4.61 31.12
CA THR A 569 -9.20 5.76 31.35
C THR A 569 -9.15 6.75 30.17
N GLY A 570 -9.74 6.42 29.03
CA GLY A 570 -9.70 7.25 27.83
C GLY A 570 -10.56 8.51 27.90
N ALA A 571 -10.22 9.52 27.10
CA ALA A 571 -11.09 10.66 26.85
C ALA A 571 -12.38 10.25 26.12
N PRO A 572 -13.51 10.92 26.35
CA PRO A 572 -14.69 10.76 25.50
C PRO A 572 -14.34 11.02 24.03
N LEU A 573 -14.88 10.19 23.13
CA LEU A 573 -14.66 10.40 21.70
C LEU A 573 -15.35 11.69 21.24
N PRO A 574 -14.70 12.52 20.42
CA PRO A 574 -15.37 13.60 19.71
C PRO A 574 -16.54 13.06 18.88
N GLN A 575 -17.56 13.89 18.67
CA GLN A 575 -18.78 13.47 17.99
C GLN A 575 -18.52 12.97 16.55
N ASP A 576 -17.59 13.59 15.85
CA ASP A 576 -17.18 13.19 14.49
C ASP A 576 -16.45 11.84 14.48
N VAL A 577 -15.56 11.60 15.45
CA VAL A 577 -14.86 10.31 15.61
C VAL A 577 -15.86 9.21 15.98
N ALA A 578 -16.72 9.45 16.97
CA ALA A 578 -17.75 8.50 17.38
C ALA A 578 -18.70 8.20 16.21
N GLY A 579 -19.16 9.22 15.50
CA GLY A 579 -20.03 9.07 14.33
C GLY A 579 -19.38 8.30 13.20
N ALA A 580 -18.09 8.52 12.90
CA ALA A 580 -17.35 7.79 11.90
C ALA A 580 -17.22 6.30 12.22
N LEU A 581 -17.13 5.95 13.51
CA LEU A 581 -17.08 4.58 14.02
C LEU A 581 -18.46 3.94 14.21
N GLY A 582 -19.56 4.68 14.01
CA GLY A 582 -20.91 4.20 14.24
C GLY A 582 -21.28 4.06 15.72
N LEU A 583 -20.59 4.79 16.60
CA LEU A 583 -20.81 4.83 18.04
C LEU A 583 -21.67 6.04 18.43
N SER A 584 -22.39 5.94 19.54
CA SER A 584 -22.97 7.12 20.20
C SER A 584 -21.87 7.87 20.96
N ALA A 585 -21.76 9.16 20.77
CA ALA A 585 -20.85 10.01 21.51
C ALA A 585 -21.22 10.11 22.99
#